data_58f560a855cd854f0a0ffd63996d67c4
#
_entry.id   58f560a855cd854f0a0ffd63996d67c4
#
_cell.length_a   1.000
_cell.length_b   1.000
_cell.length_c   1.000
_cell.angle_alpha   90.00
_cell.angle_beta   90.00
_cell.angle_gamma   90.00
#
_symmetry.space_group_name_H-M   'P 1'
#
loop_
_entity.id
_entity.type
_entity.pdbx_description
1 polymer ?
#
loop_
_entity_poly.entity_id
_entity_poly.type
_entity_poly.pdbx_seq_one_letter_code
_entity_poly.pdbx_strand_id
1 'polypeptide(L)'
;MDKQKIKSVPKLTTDNPVDNFQAALNFTDVSEDGWVWLRQPEIALTEYARQLVKGHGSSIDLDCNDMELSESLTDHLFDDPKQSIDGLIAEHYTILWAYATLREKLKWYEDAGIPAIPDYGLSTIRRAINRYGTTPQLQMAIEKMSELTKAICKLQRAVTFNYRNGAKIKVAHESVR
;
A
#
# COMPACT_ATOMS: atom_id res chain seq x y z
N MET A 1 42.46 -6.33 -0.50
CA MET A 1 41.18 -5.55 -0.37
C MET A 1 40.03 -6.53 -0.41
N ASP A 2 39.55 -6.92 0.76
CA ASP A 2 38.43 -7.85 0.86
C ASP A 2 37.16 -7.21 0.26
N LYS A 3 36.64 -7.86 -0.78
CA LYS A 3 35.29 -7.55 -1.29
C LYS A 3 34.33 -7.95 -0.17
N GLN A 4 33.88 -7.00 0.63
CA GLN A 4 32.76 -7.19 1.53
C GLN A 4 31.59 -7.71 0.68
N LYS A 5 31.29 -8.99 0.83
CA LYS A 5 30.11 -9.64 0.28
C LYS A 5 28.93 -8.87 0.85
N ILE A 6 28.25 -8.07 0.02
CA ILE A 6 26.99 -7.43 0.40
C ILE A 6 26.07 -8.58 0.80
N LYS A 7 25.77 -8.70 2.09
CA LYS A 7 24.78 -9.67 2.57
C LYS A 7 23.48 -9.31 1.87
N SER A 8 22.95 -10.23 1.06
CA SER A 8 21.63 -10.08 0.49
C SER A 8 20.63 -9.84 1.62
N VAL A 9 19.84 -8.79 1.52
CA VAL A 9 18.73 -8.56 2.46
C VAL A 9 17.80 -9.76 2.31
N PRO A 10 17.48 -10.48 3.41
CA PRO A 10 16.58 -11.62 3.32
C PRO A 10 15.21 -11.13 2.83
N LYS A 11 14.57 -11.93 1.96
CA LYS A 11 13.21 -11.65 1.51
C LYS A 11 12.25 -11.70 2.70
N LEU A 12 11.34 -10.74 2.77
CA LEU A 12 10.26 -10.73 3.76
C LEU A 12 9.12 -11.67 3.32
N THR A 13 8.87 -11.74 2.00
CA THR A 13 7.89 -12.66 1.44
C THR A 13 8.57 -14.01 1.15
N THR A 14 8.13 -15.06 1.84
CA THR A 14 8.67 -16.42 1.68
C THR A 14 7.56 -17.44 1.78
N ASP A 15 7.65 -18.50 0.98
CA ASP A 15 6.69 -19.61 1.07
C ASP A 15 7.06 -20.60 2.20
N ASN A 16 8.27 -20.43 2.79
CA ASN A 16 8.79 -21.27 3.87
C ASN A 16 9.22 -20.39 5.06
N PRO A 17 8.26 -19.86 5.85
CA PRO A 17 8.57 -19.05 7.03
C PRO A 17 9.31 -19.87 8.08
N VAL A 18 10.38 -19.31 8.64
CA VAL A 18 11.20 -19.95 9.67
C VAL A 18 10.93 -19.42 11.07
N ASP A 19 10.19 -18.35 11.19
CA ASP A 19 9.78 -17.76 12.47
C ASP A 19 8.37 -17.19 12.41
N ASN A 20 7.82 -16.81 13.58
CA ASN A 20 6.47 -16.28 13.71
C ASN A 20 6.27 -14.96 12.97
N PHE A 21 7.31 -14.14 12.85
CA PHE A 21 7.22 -12.88 12.13
C PHE A 21 7.09 -13.11 10.63
N GLN A 22 7.91 -14.01 10.08
CA GLN A 22 7.78 -14.41 8.68
C GLN A 22 6.45 -15.12 8.41
N ALA A 23 5.98 -15.96 9.34
CA ALA A 23 4.67 -16.59 9.23
C ALA A 23 3.54 -15.54 9.19
N ALA A 24 3.59 -14.52 10.07
CA ALA A 24 2.63 -13.43 10.07
C ALA A 24 2.67 -12.60 8.78
N LEU A 25 3.85 -12.38 8.19
CA LEU A 25 3.98 -11.68 6.89
C LEU A 25 3.51 -12.52 5.70
N ASN A 26 3.37 -13.83 5.86
CA ASN A 26 3.09 -14.75 4.77
C ASN A 26 1.81 -15.57 4.96
N PHE A 27 0.90 -15.13 5.81
CA PHE A 27 -0.33 -15.89 6.08
C PHE A 27 -1.44 -15.71 5.05
N THR A 28 -1.32 -14.72 4.16
CA THR A 28 -2.25 -14.51 3.03
C THR A 28 -1.60 -14.87 1.70
N ASP A 29 -2.44 -15.13 0.71
CA ASP A 29 -2.06 -15.31 -0.69
C ASP A 29 -3.11 -14.66 -1.59
N VAL A 30 -2.79 -14.43 -2.87
CA VAL A 30 -3.72 -13.92 -3.88
C VAL A 30 -3.75 -14.89 -5.04
N SER A 31 -4.95 -15.35 -5.42
CA SER A 31 -5.14 -16.23 -6.56
C SER A 31 -4.93 -15.50 -7.90
N GLU A 32 -4.82 -16.23 -9.01
CA GLU A 32 -4.63 -15.66 -10.35
C GLU A 32 -5.78 -14.72 -10.77
N ASP A 33 -6.99 -14.97 -10.30
CA ASP A 33 -8.20 -14.15 -10.51
C ASP A 33 -8.34 -13.01 -9.51
N GLY A 34 -7.35 -12.81 -8.62
CA GLY A 34 -7.26 -11.67 -7.72
C GLY A 34 -7.96 -11.83 -6.38
N TRP A 35 -8.52 -13.01 -6.07
CA TRP A 35 -9.13 -13.28 -4.77
C TRP A 35 -8.10 -13.58 -3.69
N VAL A 36 -8.36 -13.12 -2.48
CA VAL A 36 -7.48 -13.32 -1.33
C VAL A 36 -7.81 -14.62 -0.61
N TRP A 37 -6.77 -15.34 -0.23
CA TRP A 37 -6.81 -16.57 0.55
C TRP A 37 -6.00 -16.42 1.81
N LEU A 38 -6.46 -17.09 2.87
CA LEU A 38 -5.66 -17.34 4.06
C LEU A 38 -4.96 -18.69 3.90
N ARG A 39 -3.66 -18.72 4.14
CA ARG A 39 -2.86 -19.97 4.02
C ARG A 39 -3.10 -20.94 5.18
N GLN A 40 -3.54 -20.41 6.33
CA GLN A 40 -3.85 -21.20 7.51
C GLN A 40 -5.03 -20.56 8.29
N PRO A 41 -6.24 -21.19 8.28
CA PRO A 41 -6.59 -22.35 7.47
C PRO A 41 -6.58 -22.01 5.97
N GLU A 42 -6.40 -23.00 5.10
CA GLU A 42 -6.47 -22.81 3.65
C GLU A 42 -7.92 -22.52 3.25
N ILE A 43 -8.29 -21.23 3.26
CA ILE A 43 -9.66 -20.76 3.08
C ILE A 43 -9.68 -19.42 2.33
N ALA A 44 -10.66 -19.25 1.44
CA ALA A 44 -10.90 -17.96 0.82
C ALA A 44 -11.28 -16.90 1.86
N LEU A 45 -10.82 -15.66 1.68
CA LEU A 45 -11.13 -14.58 2.61
C LEU A 45 -12.63 -14.29 2.71
N THR A 46 -13.36 -14.44 1.61
CA THR A 46 -14.83 -14.34 1.59
C THR A 46 -15.50 -15.42 2.43
N GLU A 47 -15.04 -16.66 2.33
CA GLU A 47 -15.56 -17.75 3.17
C GLU A 47 -15.19 -17.55 4.65
N TYR A 48 -13.98 -17.06 4.93
CA TYR A 48 -13.60 -16.67 6.29
C TYR A 48 -14.51 -15.56 6.83
N ALA A 49 -14.83 -14.55 6.02
CA ALA A 49 -15.77 -13.50 6.39
C ALA A 49 -17.17 -14.05 6.67
N ARG A 50 -17.69 -15.00 5.86
CA ARG A 50 -18.97 -15.71 6.12
C ARG A 50 -18.97 -16.40 7.49
N GLN A 51 -17.88 -17.05 7.84
CA GLN A 51 -17.75 -17.70 9.16
C GLN A 51 -17.78 -16.68 10.30
N LEU A 52 -17.13 -15.53 10.15
CA LEU A 52 -17.17 -14.44 11.14
C LEU A 52 -18.59 -13.88 11.28
N VAL A 53 -19.25 -13.55 10.16
CA VAL A 53 -20.64 -13.05 10.14
C VAL A 53 -21.56 -14.02 10.86
N LYS A 54 -21.49 -15.30 10.51
CA LYS A 54 -22.31 -16.37 11.13
C LYS A 54 -21.99 -16.56 12.61
N GLY A 55 -20.69 -16.50 12.98
CA GLY A 55 -20.24 -16.78 14.36
C GLY A 55 -20.53 -15.64 15.34
N HIS A 56 -20.67 -14.41 14.87
CA HIS A 56 -20.79 -13.23 15.72
C HIS A 56 -22.17 -12.55 15.68
N GLY A 57 -23.15 -13.14 14.99
CA GLY A 57 -24.52 -12.60 14.95
C GLY A 57 -24.60 -11.27 14.20
N SER A 58 -23.80 -11.11 13.18
CA SER A 58 -23.81 -9.98 12.25
C SER A 58 -25.14 -9.94 11.48
N SER A 59 -25.53 -8.74 11.03
CA SER A 59 -26.73 -8.52 10.21
C SER A 59 -26.48 -8.66 8.71
N ILE A 60 -25.23 -8.85 8.29
CA ILE A 60 -24.85 -8.99 6.89
C ILE A 60 -25.48 -10.24 6.29
N ASP A 61 -26.12 -10.08 5.14
CA ASP A 61 -26.74 -11.18 4.41
C ASP A 61 -25.70 -12.15 3.86
N LEU A 62 -25.88 -13.43 4.15
CA LEU A 62 -25.01 -14.52 3.67
C LEU A 62 -25.57 -15.26 2.46
N ASP A 63 -26.83 -15.01 2.09
CA ASP A 63 -27.46 -15.61 0.91
C ASP A 63 -27.13 -14.80 -0.36
N CYS A 64 -25.84 -14.60 -0.57
CA CYS A 64 -25.29 -13.81 -1.66
C CYS A 64 -23.99 -14.43 -2.18
N ASN A 65 -23.57 -14.05 -3.39
CA ASN A 65 -22.27 -14.49 -3.93
C ASN A 65 -21.11 -13.70 -3.30
N ASP A 66 -19.86 -14.10 -3.62
CA ASP A 66 -18.66 -13.51 -3.00
C ASP A 66 -18.45 -12.05 -3.36
N MET A 67 -18.86 -11.62 -4.55
CA MET A 67 -18.78 -10.23 -4.96
C MET A 67 -19.76 -9.36 -4.18
N GLU A 68 -21.00 -9.80 -4.07
CA GLU A 68 -22.06 -9.11 -3.31
C GLU A 68 -21.71 -9.05 -1.81
N LEU A 69 -21.14 -10.13 -1.26
CA LEU A 69 -20.63 -10.12 0.12
C LEU A 69 -19.51 -9.08 0.30
N SER A 70 -18.56 -9.04 -0.62
CA SER A 70 -17.45 -8.07 -0.59
C SER A 70 -17.94 -6.62 -0.66
N GLU A 71 -18.93 -6.34 -1.51
CA GLU A 71 -19.59 -5.04 -1.60
C GLU A 71 -20.32 -4.69 -0.30
N SER A 72 -21.13 -5.60 0.24
CA SER A 72 -21.84 -5.40 1.51
C SER A 72 -20.88 -5.16 2.68
N LEU A 73 -19.78 -5.90 2.77
CA LEU A 73 -18.74 -5.66 3.77
C LEU A 73 -18.12 -4.26 3.60
N THR A 74 -17.89 -3.82 2.36
CA THR A 74 -17.33 -2.48 2.10
C THR A 74 -18.27 -1.36 2.54
N ASP A 75 -19.58 -1.55 2.41
CA ASP A 75 -20.58 -0.56 2.86
C ASP A 75 -20.53 -0.34 4.38
N HIS A 76 -20.17 -1.38 5.15
CA HIS A 76 -20.01 -1.30 6.61
C HIS A 76 -18.62 -0.83 7.08
N LEU A 77 -17.69 -0.57 6.17
CA LEU A 77 -16.30 -0.21 6.53
C LEU A 77 -16.18 1.05 7.42
N PHE A 78 -17.14 1.97 7.31
CA PHE A 78 -17.14 3.23 8.08
C PHE A 78 -18.02 3.18 9.33
N ASP A 79 -18.62 2.06 9.64
CA ASP A 79 -19.34 1.86 10.89
C ASP A 79 -18.35 1.85 12.07
N ASP A 80 -18.75 2.41 13.20
CA ASP A 80 -17.89 2.39 14.41
C ASP A 80 -17.69 0.94 14.90
N PRO A 81 -16.46 0.38 14.79
CA PRO A 81 -16.20 -1.02 15.14
C PRO A 81 -16.37 -1.33 16.63
N LYS A 82 -16.52 -0.31 17.49
CA LYS A 82 -16.82 -0.48 18.91
C LYS A 82 -18.31 -0.69 19.18
N GLN A 83 -19.16 -0.31 18.26
CA GLN A 83 -20.61 -0.35 18.40
C GLN A 83 -21.28 -1.28 17.39
N SER A 84 -20.61 -1.55 16.28
CA SER A 84 -21.11 -2.39 15.20
C SER A 84 -20.20 -3.61 14.99
N ILE A 85 -20.77 -4.79 15.14
CA ILE A 85 -20.06 -6.04 14.80
C ILE A 85 -19.83 -6.13 13.29
N ASP A 86 -20.75 -5.60 12.49
CA ASP A 86 -20.63 -5.55 11.03
C ASP A 86 -19.47 -4.66 10.62
N GLY A 87 -19.32 -3.49 11.26
CA GLY A 87 -18.17 -2.60 11.08
C GLY A 87 -16.85 -3.26 11.45
N LEU A 88 -16.81 -4.01 12.56
CA LEU A 88 -15.60 -4.74 12.97
C LEU A 88 -15.20 -5.81 11.97
N ILE A 89 -16.16 -6.57 11.46
CA ILE A 89 -15.92 -7.63 10.47
C ILE A 89 -15.48 -6.99 9.14
N ALA A 90 -16.12 -5.91 8.73
CA ALA A 90 -15.78 -5.14 7.53
C ALA A 90 -14.36 -4.57 7.58
N GLU A 91 -13.98 -3.96 8.71
CA GLU A 91 -12.61 -3.46 8.93
C GLU A 91 -11.60 -4.60 8.83
N HIS A 92 -11.85 -5.72 9.53
CA HIS A 92 -10.96 -6.87 9.50
C HIS A 92 -10.80 -7.46 8.10
N TYR A 93 -11.89 -7.66 7.36
CA TYR A 93 -11.89 -8.12 5.98
C TYR A 93 -11.08 -7.21 5.07
N THR A 94 -11.33 -5.91 5.14
CA THR A 94 -10.67 -4.92 4.28
C THR A 94 -9.17 -4.79 4.58
N ILE A 95 -8.78 -4.86 5.87
CA ILE A 95 -7.37 -4.87 6.27
C ILE A 95 -6.66 -6.09 5.71
N LEU A 96 -7.26 -7.28 5.80
CA LEU A 96 -6.66 -8.50 5.26
C LEU A 96 -6.52 -8.44 3.73
N TRP A 97 -7.51 -7.90 3.03
CA TRP A 97 -7.44 -7.68 1.59
C TRP A 97 -6.33 -6.72 1.20
N ALA A 98 -6.27 -5.56 1.87
CA ALA A 98 -5.23 -4.57 1.64
C ALA A 98 -3.83 -5.14 1.93
N TYR A 99 -3.70 -5.90 3.03
CA TYR A 99 -2.46 -6.56 3.40
C TYR A 99 -2.00 -7.57 2.34
N ALA A 100 -2.89 -8.44 1.86
CA ALA A 100 -2.56 -9.39 0.80
C ALA A 100 -2.09 -8.70 -0.47
N THR A 101 -2.76 -7.62 -0.88
CA THR A 101 -2.38 -6.80 -2.03
C THR A 101 -0.99 -6.17 -1.88
N LEU A 102 -0.68 -5.65 -0.69
CA LEU A 102 0.63 -5.08 -0.39
C LEU A 102 1.72 -6.15 -0.38
N ARG A 103 1.43 -7.33 0.20
CA ARG A 103 2.33 -8.47 0.21
C ARG A 103 2.68 -8.93 -1.21
N GLU A 104 1.68 -9.05 -2.09
CA GLU A 104 1.91 -9.43 -3.48
C GLU A 104 2.79 -8.40 -4.23
N LYS A 105 2.55 -7.11 -4.01
CA LYS A 105 3.43 -6.07 -4.54
C LYS A 105 4.85 -6.19 -4.00
N LEU A 106 5.00 -6.43 -2.70
CA LEU A 106 6.31 -6.62 -2.09
C LEU A 106 7.01 -7.84 -2.68
N LYS A 107 6.31 -8.99 -2.80
CA LYS A 107 6.82 -10.20 -3.42
C LYS A 107 7.33 -9.93 -4.84
N TRP A 108 6.53 -9.22 -5.63
CA TRP A 108 6.92 -8.84 -6.98
C TRP A 108 8.23 -8.02 -7.00
N TYR A 109 8.38 -7.03 -6.10
CA TYR A 109 9.61 -6.24 -5.98
C TYR A 109 10.80 -7.09 -5.52
N GLU A 110 10.60 -7.99 -4.56
CA GLU A 110 11.64 -8.87 -4.04
C GLU A 110 12.07 -9.91 -5.08
N ASP A 111 11.15 -10.42 -5.90
CA ASP A 111 11.43 -11.37 -6.97
C ASP A 111 12.07 -10.70 -8.19
N ALA A 112 11.67 -9.49 -8.52
CA ALA A 112 12.33 -8.69 -9.54
C ALA A 112 13.78 -8.32 -9.16
N GLY A 113 14.15 -8.57 -7.92
CA GLY A 113 15.36 -8.06 -7.30
C GLY A 113 15.16 -6.57 -6.99
N ILE A 114 15.59 -6.14 -5.80
CA ILE A 114 15.75 -4.71 -5.54
C ILE A 114 16.59 -4.21 -6.70
N PRO A 115 16.12 -3.23 -7.52
CA PRO A 115 16.98 -2.68 -8.52
C PRO A 115 18.24 -2.25 -7.79
N ALA A 116 19.33 -2.98 -7.99
CA ALA A 116 20.59 -2.64 -7.38
C ALA A 116 20.77 -1.18 -7.72
N ILE A 117 20.72 -0.30 -6.69
CA ILE A 117 21.07 1.09 -6.93
C ILE A 117 22.35 1.00 -7.72
N PRO A 118 22.34 1.36 -9.01
CA PRO A 118 23.44 1.04 -9.88
C PRO A 118 24.70 1.47 -9.17
N ASP A 119 25.71 0.61 -9.03
CA ASP A 119 26.90 0.84 -8.21
C ASP A 119 27.56 2.20 -8.55
N TYR A 120 27.34 2.70 -9.79
CA TYR A 120 27.72 4.05 -10.18
C TYR A 120 27.02 5.16 -9.37
N GLY A 121 25.80 4.98 -8.90
CA GLY A 121 25.12 5.97 -8.06
C GLY A 121 25.75 6.05 -6.67
N LEU A 122 25.94 4.91 -6.00
CA LEU A 122 26.59 4.85 -4.70
C LEU A 122 28.07 5.22 -4.78
N SER A 123 28.79 4.78 -5.82
CA SER A 123 30.19 5.13 -6.03
C SER A 123 30.35 6.62 -6.33
N THR A 124 29.40 7.22 -7.02
CA THR A 124 29.38 8.68 -7.30
C THR A 124 29.11 9.48 -6.03
N ILE A 125 28.13 9.07 -5.22
CA ILE A 125 27.83 9.69 -3.92
C ILE A 125 29.03 9.57 -2.98
N ARG A 126 29.62 8.38 -2.85
CA ARG A 126 30.83 8.16 -2.02
C ARG A 126 31.99 9.03 -2.49
N ARG A 127 32.21 9.11 -3.81
CA ARG A 127 33.26 9.94 -4.40
C ARG A 127 33.02 11.43 -4.13
N ALA A 128 31.76 11.87 -4.21
CA ALA A 128 31.39 13.25 -3.89
C ALA A 128 31.62 13.56 -2.40
N ILE A 129 31.21 12.66 -1.50
CA ILE A 129 31.43 12.81 -0.05
C ILE A 129 32.93 12.81 0.27
N ASN A 130 33.71 11.90 -0.31
CA ASN A 130 35.15 11.83 -0.08
C ASN A 130 35.91 13.07 -0.62
N ARG A 131 35.42 13.67 -1.73
CA ARG A 131 36.06 14.81 -2.34
C ARG A 131 35.70 16.15 -1.71
N TYR A 132 34.43 16.31 -1.33
CA TYR A 132 33.87 17.57 -0.89
C TYR A 132 33.44 17.59 0.59
N GLY A 133 33.45 16.45 1.25
CA GLY A 133 32.97 16.29 2.61
C GLY A 133 31.45 16.10 2.70
N THR A 134 30.99 15.64 3.86
CA THR A 134 29.55 15.34 4.10
C THR A 134 28.73 16.62 4.18
N THR A 135 29.22 17.66 4.84
CA THR A 135 28.46 18.90 5.07
C THR A 135 28.08 19.63 3.76
N PRO A 136 28.99 19.88 2.79
CA PRO A 136 28.60 20.48 1.53
C PRO A 136 27.61 19.62 0.73
N GLN A 137 27.71 18.29 0.80
CA GLN A 137 26.77 17.39 0.12
C GLN A 137 25.37 17.45 0.74
N LEU A 138 25.27 17.54 2.07
CA LEU A 138 24.01 17.73 2.77
C LEU A 138 23.39 19.09 2.44
N GLN A 139 24.18 20.15 2.40
CA GLN A 139 23.69 21.47 2.00
C GLN A 139 23.11 21.45 0.59
N MET A 140 23.81 20.85 -0.37
CA MET A 140 23.36 20.72 -1.75
C MET A 140 22.05 19.89 -1.83
N ALA A 141 21.93 18.82 -1.03
CA ALA A 141 20.70 18.04 -0.95
C ALA A 141 19.53 18.87 -0.40
N ILE A 142 19.75 19.67 0.65
CA ILE A 142 18.73 20.55 1.23
C ILE A 142 18.30 21.64 0.22
N GLU A 143 19.23 22.22 -0.53
CA GLU A 143 18.91 23.18 -1.58
C GLU A 143 18.03 22.56 -2.67
N LYS A 144 18.40 21.37 -3.16
CA LYS A 144 17.60 20.65 -4.16
C LYS A 144 16.22 20.23 -3.67
N MET A 145 16.11 19.82 -2.41
CA MET A 145 14.81 19.55 -1.79
C MET A 145 13.96 20.82 -1.69
N SER A 146 14.56 21.97 -1.37
CA SER A 146 13.88 23.26 -1.32
C SER A 146 13.36 23.69 -2.70
N GLU A 147 14.16 23.51 -3.75
CA GLU A 147 13.77 23.78 -5.14
C GLU A 147 12.59 22.88 -5.55
N LEU A 148 12.65 21.58 -5.24
CA LEU A 148 11.58 20.63 -5.52
C LEU A 148 10.30 21.01 -4.78
N THR A 149 10.39 21.36 -3.49
CA THR A 149 9.25 21.82 -2.70
C THR A 149 8.60 23.06 -3.32
N LYS A 150 9.40 24.05 -3.74
CA LYS A 150 8.88 25.24 -4.43
C LYS A 150 8.18 24.87 -5.75
N ALA A 151 8.72 23.94 -6.53
CA ALA A 151 8.11 23.48 -7.78
C ALA A 151 6.76 22.77 -7.52
N ILE A 152 6.69 21.89 -6.52
CA ILE A 152 5.45 21.21 -6.11
C ILE A 152 4.40 22.23 -5.66
N CYS A 153 4.78 23.21 -4.82
CA CYS A 153 3.85 24.26 -4.38
C CYS A 153 3.32 25.13 -5.54
N LYS A 154 4.16 25.40 -6.57
CA LYS A 154 3.72 26.10 -7.78
C LYS A 154 2.73 25.25 -8.58
N LEU A 155 3.01 23.95 -8.74
CA LEU A 155 2.11 23.02 -9.42
C LEU A 155 0.76 22.93 -8.71
N GLN A 156 0.74 22.76 -7.40
CA GLN A 156 -0.48 22.72 -6.60
C GLN A 156 -1.31 23.99 -6.76
N ARG A 157 -0.68 25.16 -6.74
CA ARG A 157 -1.37 26.45 -6.97
C ARG A 157 -1.96 26.54 -8.37
N ALA A 158 -1.23 26.10 -9.39
CA ALA A 158 -1.72 26.10 -10.76
C ALA A 158 -2.93 25.17 -10.94
N VAL A 159 -2.87 23.96 -10.36
CA VAL A 159 -3.97 22.99 -10.38
C VAL A 159 -5.20 23.57 -9.66
N THR A 160 -5.01 24.14 -8.47
CA THR A 160 -6.10 24.74 -7.69
C THR A 160 -6.74 25.94 -8.40
N PHE A 161 -5.93 26.79 -9.05
CA PHE A 161 -6.40 27.93 -9.83
C PHE A 161 -7.23 27.48 -11.04
N ASN A 162 -6.76 26.49 -11.79
CA ASN A 162 -7.48 25.94 -12.93
C ASN A 162 -8.79 25.29 -12.51
N TYR A 163 -8.82 24.56 -11.39
CA TYR A 163 -10.05 23.98 -10.84
C TYR A 163 -11.09 25.05 -10.48
N ARG A 164 -10.69 26.12 -9.78
CA ARG A 164 -11.58 27.24 -9.42
C ARG A 164 -12.14 27.96 -10.63
N ASN A 165 -11.34 28.18 -11.66
CA ASN A 165 -11.78 28.81 -12.90
C ASN A 165 -12.71 27.90 -13.71
N GLY A 166 -12.44 26.60 -13.78
CA GLY A 166 -13.33 25.62 -14.40
C GLY A 166 -14.71 25.54 -13.71
N ALA A 167 -14.74 25.61 -12.37
CA ALA A 167 -15.99 25.68 -11.62
C ALA A 167 -16.76 26.97 -11.87
N LYS A 168 -16.10 28.12 -11.96
CA LYS A 168 -16.73 29.41 -12.30
C LYS A 168 -17.35 29.40 -13.69
N ILE A 169 -16.70 28.78 -14.67
CA ILE A 169 -17.24 28.66 -16.04
C ILE A 169 -18.50 27.79 -16.05
N LYS A 170 -18.55 26.69 -15.30
CA LYS A 170 -19.75 25.85 -15.17
C LYS A 170 -20.94 26.61 -14.56
N VAL A 171 -20.71 27.34 -13.48
CA VAL A 171 -21.77 28.15 -12.81
C VAL A 171 -22.31 29.26 -13.74
N ALA A 172 -21.45 29.91 -14.52
CA ALA A 172 -21.87 30.91 -15.49
C ALA A 172 -22.70 30.30 -16.63
N HIS A 173 -22.43 29.06 -17.05
CA HIS A 173 -23.20 28.36 -18.07
C HIS A 173 -24.62 27.92 -17.59
N GLU A 174 -24.75 27.59 -16.30
CA GLU A 174 -26.01 27.19 -15.70
C GLU A 174 -26.92 28.40 -15.39
N SER A 175 -26.36 29.61 -15.25
CA SER A 175 -27.10 30.84 -14.96
C SER A 175 -27.71 31.51 -16.21
N VAL A 176 -27.45 30.98 -17.41
CA VAL A 176 -27.90 31.54 -18.70
C VAL A 176 -29.00 30.66 -19.34
N ARG A 177 -29.53 29.69 -18.60
CA ARG A 177 -30.70 28.90 -18.96
C ARG A 177 -31.87 29.28 -18.05
#